data_fbdf3de30b0dfdeb77bd7af7a34bb6c6
#
_entry.id   fbdf3de30b0dfdeb77bd7af7a34bb6c6
#
_cell.length_a   1.000
_cell.length_b   1.000
_cell.length_c   1.000
_cell.angle_alpha   90.00
_cell.angle_beta   90.00
_cell.angle_gamma   90.00
#
_symmetry.space_group_name_H-M   'P 1'
#
loop_
_entity.id
_entity.type
_entity.pdbx_description
1 polymer ?
#
loop_
_entity_poly.entity_id
_entity_poly.type
_entity_poly.pdbx_seq_one_letter_code
_entity_poly.pdbx_strand_id
1 'polypeptide(L)'
;FGYGANMYSVYIYPSQPVYRPKSIVEFKGVIRKANNTGFENYPEKDLTVRIKDSRGAEVSKQVLRTNSNGSFSGTYEIEENAALGDYYIYAELEKGQQYTGTFAVDEYKKPEYKVGITLDKDQYLDGESIKGVVDADYYFGSPVQDAEVEYNVYKKTFYKPWWYFSEYKWWYEDYYATQDDNQKYNDADFIFSGKGKLDKEGRFDFDYTIKEDFKSKYNSWWYWDREASYESDFMYIIQAKVTDKSRREISSTKTVYVTRSDFFMTSKVDKYMYKPDEKVNVEVRAMDFAEKPKQVNFEAVV
;
A
#
# COMPACT_ATOMS: atom_id res chain seq x y z
N PHE A 1 12.37 -30.33 14.28
CA PHE A 1 12.77 -29.80 12.98
C PHE A 1 14.16 -29.20 13.17
N GLY A 2 15.24 -29.93 12.70
CA GLY A 2 16.60 -29.44 12.77
C GLY A 2 16.83 -28.33 11.77
N TYR A 3 17.09 -27.12 12.22
CA TYR A 3 17.60 -26.06 11.38
C TYR A 3 19.01 -26.45 10.94
N GLY A 4 19.23 -26.61 9.64
CA GLY A 4 20.51 -26.95 9.06
C GLY A 4 21.59 -25.94 9.49
N ALA A 5 22.72 -26.46 9.94
CA ALA A 5 23.81 -25.74 10.57
C ALA A 5 24.60 -24.80 9.64
N ASN A 6 23.97 -23.85 8.95
CA ASN A 6 24.66 -22.79 8.17
C ASN A 6 23.68 -21.74 7.64
N MET A 7 22.72 -21.30 8.43
CA MET A 7 21.87 -20.18 8.02
C MET A 7 22.50 -18.84 8.41
N TYR A 8 22.66 -17.96 7.43
CA TYR A 8 23.04 -16.57 7.66
C TYR A 8 21.81 -15.68 7.62
N SER A 9 21.76 -14.69 8.50
CA SER A 9 20.85 -13.57 8.43
C SER A 9 21.64 -12.35 7.98
N VAL A 10 21.28 -11.77 6.85
CA VAL A 10 21.99 -10.63 6.26
C VAL A 10 21.00 -9.52 6.00
N TYR A 11 21.32 -8.33 6.48
CA TYR A 11 20.56 -7.12 6.22
C TYR A 11 21.48 -6.12 5.52
N ILE A 12 21.05 -5.65 4.33
CA ILE A 12 21.80 -4.70 3.51
C ILE A 12 20.90 -3.48 3.28
N TYR A 13 21.41 -2.31 3.57
CA TYR A 13 20.65 -1.07 3.41
C TYR A 13 21.56 0.06 2.92
N PRO A 14 21.02 0.93 2.03
CA PRO A 14 21.66 2.16 1.61
C PRO A 14 21.42 3.28 2.62
N SER A 15 22.20 4.37 2.54
CA SER A 15 21.99 5.56 3.36
C SER A 15 20.71 6.33 3.00
N GLN A 16 20.23 6.17 1.76
CA GLN A 16 18.98 6.74 1.26
C GLN A 16 18.22 5.70 0.41
N PRO A 17 16.88 5.70 0.41
CA PRO A 17 16.11 4.78 -0.44
C PRO A 17 16.12 5.18 -1.92
N VAL A 18 16.34 6.47 -2.25
CA VAL A 18 16.31 7.02 -3.62
C VAL A 18 17.50 7.95 -3.83
N TYR A 19 18.17 7.81 -4.96
CA TYR A 19 19.31 8.61 -5.39
C TYR A 19 19.07 9.20 -6.77
N ARG A 20 19.81 10.28 -7.09
CA ARG A 20 19.87 10.85 -8.44
C ARG A 20 21.08 10.29 -9.19
N PRO A 21 21.07 10.31 -10.54
CA PRO A 21 22.32 10.20 -11.31
C PRO A 21 23.39 11.14 -10.77
N LYS A 22 24.64 10.74 -10.83
CA LYS A 22 25.84 11.43 -10.25
C LYS A 22 25.89 11.44 -8.71
N SER A 23 24.96 10.81 -8.02
CA SER A 23 25.04 10.67 -6.57
C SER A 23 25.93 9.50 -6.17
N ILE A 24 26.49 9.58 -4.96
CA ILE A 24 27.23 8.48 -4.35
C ILE A 24 26.25 7.72 -3.45
N VAL A 25 26.06 6.44 -3.74
CA VAL A 25 25.34 5.51 -2.90
C VAL A 25 26.30 4.99 -1.83
N GLU A 26 26.00 5.26 -0.58
CA GLU A 26 26.66 4.62 0.55
C GLU A 26 25.76 3.50 1.06
N PHE A 27 26.32 2.32 1.26
CA PHE A 27 25.56 1.19 1.78
C PHE A 27 26.31 0.46 2.88
N LYS A 28 25.54 -0.20 3.73
CA LYS A 28 26.06 -1.04 4.82
C LYS A 28 25.31 -2.36 4.84
N GLY A 29 26.03 -3.43 5.19
CA GLY A 29 25.44 -4.72 5.46
C GLY A 29 25.89 -5.24 6.83
N VAL A 30 25.02 -6.04 7.45
CA VAL A 30 25.27 -6.73 8.70
C VAL A 30 24.97 -8.21 8.50
N ILE A 31 25.95 -9.06 8.84
CA ILE A 31 25.84 -10.51 8.70
C ILE A 31 25.86 -11.14 10.08
N ARG A 32 24.92 -12.06 10.30
CA ARG A 32 24.84 -12.91 11.48
C ARG A 32 24.75 -14.36 11.03
N LYS A 33 25.45 -15.24 11.72
CA LYS A 33 25.34 -16.68 11.53
C LYS A 33 24.43 -17.26 12.62
N ALA A 34 23.37 -17.95 12.21
CA ALA A 34 22.49 -18.63 13.14
C ALA A 34 23.15 -19.86 13.72
N ASN A 35 23.01 -20.10 15.02
CA ASN A 35 23.39 -21.29 15.72
C ASN A 35 22.23 -21.78 16.61
N ASN A 36 22.43 -22.87 17.32
CA ASN A 36 21.38 -23.49 18.14
C ASN A 36 20.94 -22.63 19.35
N THR A 37 21.70 -21.61 19.71
CA THR A 37 21.46 -20.74 20.88
C THR A 37 21.13 -19.29 20.49
N GLY A 38 21.14 -18.93 19.18
CA GLY A 38 20.89 -17.58 18.71
C GLY A 38 21.73 -17.22 17.50
N PHE A 39 22.33 -16.04 17.52
CA PHE A 39 23.13 -15.50 16.43
C PHE A 39 24.54 -15.13 16.91
N GLU A 40 25.54 -15.41 16.08
CA GLU A 40 26.92 -14.97 16.27
C GLU A 40 27.34 -14.00 15.15
N ASN A 41 28.35 -13.17 15.40
CA ASN A 41 28.94 -12.29 14.39
C ASN A 41 29.63 -13.13 13.30
N TYR A 42 29.75 -12.52 12.11
CA TYR A 42 30.53 -13.07 10.99
C TYR A 42 31.74 -12.17 10.70
N PRO A 43 32.77 -12.24 11.54
CA PRO A 43 33.89 -11.30 11.52
C PRO A 43 34.98 -11.68 10.53
N GLU A 44 35.71 -10.63 10.05
CA GLU A 44 36.95 -10.75 9.30
C GLU A 44 36.88 -11.68 8.06
N LYS A 45 35.75 -11.63 7.36
CA LYS A 45 35.49 -12.40 6.13
C LYS A 45 35.40 -11.52 4.92
N ASP A 46 36.03 -11.96 3.84
CA ASP A 46 35.90 -11.33 2.53
C ASP A 46 34.60 -11.79 1.87
N LEU A 47 33.91 -10.88 1.21
CA LEU A 47 32.69 -11.14 0.45
C LEU A 47 32.68 -10.33 -0.84
N THR A 48 32.05 -10.87 -1.87
CA THR A 48 31.86 -10.14 -3.12
C THR A 48 30.54 -9.42 -3.08
N VAL A 49 30.58 -8.08 -3.27
CA VAL A 49 29.38 -7.27 -3.42
C VAL A 49 29.27 -6.83 -4.87
N ARG A 50 28.10 -7.08 -5.47
CA ARG A 50 27.77 -6.67 -6.86
C ARG A 50 26.57 -5.76 -6.83
N ILE A 51 26.56 -4.75 -7.67
CA ILE A 51 25.40 -3.89 -7.87
C ILE A 51 24.92 -4.09 -9.30
N LYS A 52 23.61 -4.34 -9.45
CA LYS A 52 22.94 -4.41 -10.75
C LYS A 52 21.94 -3.29 -10.88
N ASP A 53 21.86 -2.73 -12.09
CA ASP A 53 20.87 -1.70 -12.44
C ASP A 53 19.46 -2.28 -12.65
N SER A 54 18.49 -1.42 -12.93
CA SER A 54 17.10 -1.78 -13.20
C SER A 54 16.90 -2.68 -14.42
N ARG A 55 17.89 -2.77 -15.32
CA ARG A 55 17.92 -3.65 -16.50
C ARG A 55 18.67 -4.95 -16.26
N GLY A 56 19.20 -5.14 -15.04
CA GLY A 56 19.95 -6.33 -14.64
C GLY A 56 21.43 -6.32 -15.03
N ALA A 57 21.96 -5.23 -15.59
CA ALA A 57 23.37 -5.09 -15.91
C ALA A 57 24.20 -4.91 -14.62
N GLU A 58 25.37 -5.59 -14.53
CA GLU A 58 26.30 -5.42 -13.41
C GLU A 58 27.04 -4.10 -13.60
N VAL A 59 26.77 -3.14 -12.72
CA VAL A 59 27.35 -1.78 -12.76
C VAL A 59 28.47 -1.58 -11.73
N SER A 60 28.61 -2.47 -10.76
CA SER A 60 29.72 -2.45 -9.79
C SER A 60 29.99 -3.86 -9.25
N LYS A 61 31.28 -4.13 -9.01
CA LYS A 61 31.74 -5.33 -8.32
C LYS A 61 32.88 -4.97 -7.40
N GLN A 62 32.73 -5.28 -6.11
CA GLN A 62 33.69 -4.94 -5.06
C GLN A 62 33.94 -6.17 -4.18
N VAL A 63 35.16 -6.32 -3.67
CA VAL A 63 35.46 -7.27 -2.60
C VAL A 63 35.58 -6.45 -1.33
N LEU A 64 34.70 -6.72 -0.38
CA LEU A 64 34.61 -6.03 0.90
C LEU A 64 34.89 -7.01 2.03
N ARG A 65 35.38 -6.50 3.16
CA ARG A 65 35.69 -7.30 4.34
C ARG A 65 34.79 -6.92 5.52
N THR A 66 34.26 -7.92 6.21
CA THR A 66 33.52 -7.66 7.45
C THR A 66 34.45 -7.27 8.58
N ASN A 67 34.00 -6.36 9.42
CA ASN A 67 34.69 -6.00 10.67
C ASN A 67 34.42 -7.01 11.80
N SER A 68 34.96 -6.76 13.00
CA SER A 68 34.75 -7.60 14.19
C SER A 68 33.26 -7.80 14.55
N ASN A 69 32.39 -6.89 14.18
CA ASN A 69 30.95 -6.98 14.41
C ASN A 69 30.18 -7.66 13.26
N GLY A 70 30.88 -8.20 12.26
CA GLY A 70 30.25 -8.81 11.09
C GLY A 70 29.55 -7.81 10.17
N SER A 71 29.98 -6.56 10.17
CA SER A 71 29.45 -5.51 9.30
C SER A 71 30.42 -5.18 8.18
N PHE A 72 29.90 -4.85 7.00
CA PHE A 72 30.65 -4.34 5.86
C PHE A 72 29.99 -3.06 5.33
N SER A 73 30.73 -2.25 4.64
CA SER A 73 30.23 -1.04 3.97
C SER A 73 30.95 -0.81 2.66
N GLY A 74 30.30 -0.14 1.74
CA GLY A 74 30.85 0.22 0.45
C GLY A 74 30.17 1.45 -0.12
N THR A 75 30.71 1.93 -1.24
CA THR A 75 30.17 3.06 -1.99
C THR A 75 30.04 2.70 -3.45
N TYR A 76 29.10 3.34 -4.14
CA TYR A 76 28.94 3.25 -5.58
C TYR A 76 28.57 4.62 -6.14
N GLU A 77 29.30 5.11 -7.12
CA GLU A 77 28.98 6.35 -7.82
C GLU A 77 28.09 6.04 -9.03
N ILE A 78 26.89 6.64 -9.04
CA ILE A 78 25.92 6.47 -10.11
C ILE A 78 26.34 7.31 -11.32
N GLU A 79 26.46 6.69 -12.47
CA GLU A 79 26.81 7.39 -13.72
C GLU A 79 25.75 8.42 -14.13
N GLU A 80 26.13 9.42 -14.92
CA GLU A 80 25.22 10.46 -15.44
C GLU A 80 24.07 9.88 -16.26
N ASN A 81 24.37 8.87 -17.09
CA ASN A 81 23.41 8.19 -17.96
C ASN A 81 22.89 6.88 -17.37
N ALA A 82 22.91 6.75 -16.03
CA ALA A 82 22.45 5.56 -15.34
C ALA A 82 20.97 5.27 -15.67
N ALA A 83 20.63 4.00 -15.76
CA ALA A 83 19.25 3.60 -15.92
C ALA A 83 18.43 4.00 -14.70
N LEU A 84 17.27 4.62 -14.90
CA LEU A 84 16.34 4.89 -13.81
C LEU A 84 15.61 3.60 -13.39
N GLY A 85 15.19 3.55 -12.13
CA GLY A 85 14.47 2.41 -11.54
C GLY A 85 15.25 1.75 -10.39
N ASP A 86 14.83 0.53 -10.04
CA ASP A 86 15.35 -0.20 -8.90
C ASP A 86 16.71 -0.83 -9.17
N TYR A 87 17.65 -0.59 -8.27
CA TYR A 87 18.97 -1.18 -8.23
C TYR A 87 19.07 -2.19 -7.10
N TYR A 88 19.87 -3.23 -7.31
CA TYR A 88 20.02 -4.34 -6.39
C TYR A 88 21.47 -4.49 -5.95
N ILE A 89 21.70 -4.50 -4.65
CA ILE A 89 23.00 -4.76 -4.03
C ILE A 89 23.03 -6.23 -3.61
N TYR A 90 23.82 -7.04 -4.28
CA TYR A 90 24.00 -8.46 -3.97
C TYR A 90 25.27 -8.66 -3.15
N ALA A 91 25.16 -9.23 -1.97
CA ALA A 91 26.29 -9.71 -1.20
C ALA A 91 26.38 -11.24 -1.33
N GLU A 92 27.50 -11.73 -1.85
CA GLU A 92 27.77 -13.15 -2.04
C GLU A 92 28.72 -13.63 -0.95
N LEU A 93 28.23 -14.55 -0.11
CA LEU A 93 28.97 -15.18 0.95
C LEU A 93 29.58 -16.52 0.49
N GLU A 94 30.25 -17.22 1.40
CA GLU A 94 30.75 -18.55 1.18
C GLU A 94 29.67 -19.48 0.60
N LYS A 95 30.05 -20.40 -0.27
CA LYS A 95 29.16 -21.37 -0.95
C LYS A 95 28.12 -20.77 -1.91
N GLY A 96 28.32 -19.52 -2.39
CA GLY A 96 27.45 -18.92 -3.40
C GLY A 96 26.10 -18.44 -2.86
N GLN A 97 25.94 -18.32 -1.55
CA GLN A 97 24.73 -17.75 -0.96
C GLN A 97 24.68 -16.24 -1.22
N GLN A 98 23.60 -15.77 -1.81
CA GLN A 98 23.40 -14.35 -2.15
C GLN A 98 22.29 -13.74 -1.29
N TYR A 99 22.53 -12.50 -0.87
CA TYR A 99 21.59 -11.68 -0.11
C TYR A 99 21.48 -10.33 -0.78
N THR A 100 20.28 -9.73 -0.74
CA THR A 100 19.95 -8.56 -1.53
C THR A 100 19.53 -7.38 -0.67
N GLY A 101 20.03 -6.19 -0.99
CA GLY A 101 19.49 -4.90 -0.59
C GLY A 101 19.07 -4.12 -1.84
N THR A 102 18.23 -3.11 -1.71
CA THR A 102 17.70 -2.34 -2.83
C THR A 102 17.80 -0.85 -2.60
N PHE A 103 17.93 -0.08 -3.68
CA PHE A 103 17.73 1.37 -3.72
C PHE A 103 17.19 1.74 -5.11
N ALA A 104 16.54 2.90 -5.21
CA ALA A 104 16.07 3.41 -6.50
C ALA A 104 16.98 4.53 -7.03
N VAL A 105 17.11 4.59 -8.34
CA VAL A 105 17.71 5.73 -9.05
C VAL A 105 16.61 6.44 -9.82
N ASP A 106 16.39 7.71 -9.50
CA ASP A 106 15.32 8.50 -10.10
C ASP A 106 15.76 9.95 -10.31
N GLU A 107 15.31 10.57 -11.41
CA GLU A 107 15.41 12.02 -11.64
C GLU A 107 14.28 12.74 -10.91
N TYR A 108 14.35 12.79 -9.58
CA TYR A 108 13.36 13.53 -8.81
C TYR A 108 13.42 15.03 -9.16
N LYS A 109 12.49 15.47 -9.99
CA LYS A 109 12.16 16.89 -10.11
C LYS A 109 11.22 17.25 -8.99
N LYS A 110 11.64 18.10 -8.06
CA LYS A 110 10.79 18.58 -6.98
C LYS A 110 9.46 19.06 -7.57
N PRO A 111 8.31 18.51 -7.15
CA PRO A 111 7.02 18.98 -7.67
C PRO A 111 6.90 20.48 -7.37
N GLU A 112 6.43 21.24 -8.34
CA GLU A 112 6.22 22.68 -8.16
C GLU A 112 4.82 22.99 -7.66
N TYR A 113 3.91 22.04 -7.82
CA TYR A 113 2.51 22.15 -7.36
C TYR A 113 2.05 20.85 -6.71
N LYS A 114 1.00 20.93 -5.93
CA LYS A 114 0.29 19.82 -5.31
C LYS A 114 -1.07 19.65 -5.98
N VAL A 115 -1.58 18.42 -5.99
CA VAL A 115 -2.92 18.08 -6.46
C VAL A 115 -3.70 17.50 -5.29
N GLY A 116 -4.91 17.99 -5.07
CA GLY A 116 -5.87 17.50 -4.10
C GLY A 116 -7.10 16.91 -4.77
N ILE A 117 -7.80 16.02 -4.08
CA ILE A 117 -9.15 15.56 -4.44
C ILE A 117 -10.01 15.68 -3.21
N THR A 118 -11.04 16.50 -3.31
CA THR A 118 -12.05 16.69 -2.26
C THR A 118 -13.37 16.11 -2.75
N LEU A 119 -14.03 15.30 -1.93
CA LEU A 119 -15.34 14.73 -2.20
C LEU A 119 -16.37 15.36 -1.26
N ASP A 120 -17.63 15.40 -1.67
CA ASP A 120 -18.73 15.94 -0.86
C ASP A 120 -19.12 14.99 0.29
N LYS A 121 -18.76 13.69 0.21
CA LYS A 121 -18.99 12.68 1.24
C LYS A 121 -17.82 11.70 1.33
N ASP A 122 -17.69 11.04 2.48
CA ASP A 122 -16.73 9.94 2.69
C ASP A 122 -17.35 8.56 2.42
N GLN A 123 -18.68 8.51 2.22
CA GLN A 123 -19.45 7.30 1.94
C GLN A 123 -20.63 7.63 1.04
N TYR A 124 -20.92 6.72 0.10
CA TYR A 124 -22.06 6.82 -0.81
C TYR A 124 -22.87 5.52 -0.80
N LEU A 125 -24.14 5.65 -1.17
CA LEU A 125 -25.03 4.52 -1.40
C LEU A 125 -25.18 4.28 -2.91
N ASP A 126 -25.71 3.11 -3.27
CA ASP A 126 -26.06 2.80 -4.65
C ASP A 126 -27.03 3.84 -5.22
N GLY A 127 -26.83 4.20 -6.49
CA GLY A 127 -27.63 5.22 -7.20
C GLY A 127 -27.27 6.67 -6.86
N GLU A 128 -26.43 6.92 -5.85
CA GLU A 128 -25.90 8.26 -5.59
C GLU A 128 -24.80 8.64 -6.60
N SER A 129 -24.53 9.93 -6.72
CA SER A 129 -23.41 10.44 -7.52
C SER A 129 -22.27 10.89 -6.62
N ILE A 130 -21.07 10.37 -6.88
CA ILE A 130 -19.82 10.86 -6.29
C ILE A 130 -19.54 12.21 -6.90
N LYS A 131 -19.60 13.26 -6.12
CA LYS A 131 -19.25 14.62 -6.53
C LYS A 131 -17.93 15.00 -5.91
N GLY A 132 -17.02 15.50 -6.74
CA GLY A 132 -15.71 15.87 -6.26
C GLY A 132 -15.09 17.02 -7.02
N VAL A 133 -14.08 17.59 -6.40
CA VAL A 133 -13.27 18.67 -6.95
C VAL A 133 -11.83 18.20 -6.95
N VAL A 134 -11.18 18.30 -8.12
CA VAL A 134 -9.72 18.22 -8.23
C VAL A 134 -9.19 19.63 -8.12
N ASP A 135 -8.30 19.89 -7.17
CA ASP A 135 -7.64 21.17 -6.99
C ASP A 135 -6.13 21.05 -7.17
N ALA A 136 -5.52 22.08 -7.74
CA ALA A 136 -4.07 22.13 -7.89
C ALA A 136 -3.51 23.53 -7.61
N ASP A 137 -2.53 23.58 -6.69
CA ASP A 137 -1.89 24.80 -6.27
C ASP A 137 -0.36 24.68 -6.35
N TYR A 138 0.31 25.69 -6.87
CA TYR A 138 1.76 25.80 -6.72
C TYR A 138 2.14 25.96 -5.24
N TYR A 139 3.31 25.46 -4.84
CA TYR A 139 3.77 25.57 -3.46
C TYR A 139 3.96 27.01 -2.95
N PHE A 140 4.06 27.97 -3.87
CA PHE A 140 4.09 29.40 -3.53
C PHE A 140 2.70 30.05 -3.43
N GLY A 141 1.60 29.27 -3.54
CA GLY A 141 0.24 29.69 -3.21
C GLY A 141 -0.62 30.17 -4.36
N SER A 142 -0.13 30.15 -5.62
CA SER A 142 -0.97 30.46 -6.79
C SER A 142 -1.65 29.20 -7.33
N PRO A 143 -2.90 29.31 -7.87
CA PRO A 143 -3.57 28.20 -8.51
C PRO A 143 -2.88 27.79 -9.84
N VAL A 144 -2.93 26.50 -10.15
CA VAL A 144 -2.50 25.98 -11.46
C VAL A 144 -3.65 26.14 -12.45
N GLN A 145 -3.47 27.00 -13.45
CA GLN A 145 -4.55 27.35 -14.39
C GLN A 145 -4.39 26.65 -15.74
N ASP A 146 -5.52 26.33 -16.37
CA ASP A 146 -5.60 25.73 -17.71
C ASP A 146 -4.82 24.39 -17.85
N ALA A 147 -4.45 23.73 -16.76
CA ALA A 147 -3.81 22.43 -16.79
C ALA A 147 -4.81 21.34 -17.19
N GLU A 148 -4.32 20.33 -17.91
CA GLU A 148 -5.13 19.19 -18.29
C GLU A 148 -5.36 18.28 -17.07
N VAL A 149 -6.60 17.85 -16.88
CA VAL A 149 -7.01 16.90 -15.84
C VAL A 149 -7.48 15.63 -16.51
N GLU A 150 -6.95 14.50 -16.07
CA GLU A 150 -7.47 13.18 -16.34
C GLU A 150 -7.78 12.51 -15.00
N TYR A 151 -9.00 12.00 -14.84
CA TYR A 151 -9.33 11.23 -13.64
C TYR A 151 -9.85 9.85 -14.01
N ASN A 152 -9.42 8.88 -13.22
CA ASN A 152 -9.76 7.48 -13.38
C ASN A 152 -10.45 6.98 -12.11
N VAL A 153 -11.50 6.21 -12.28
CA VAL A 153 -12.26 5.60 -11.20
C VAL A 153 -12.05 4.09 -11.26
N TYR A 154 -11.58 3.52 -10.17
CA TYR A 154 -11.41 2.08 -10.00
C TYR A 154 -12.32 1.59 -8.89
N LYS A 155 -12.72 0.33 -8.98
CA LYS A 155 -13.56 -0.34 -7.99
C LYS A 155 -12.88 -1.59 -7.47
N LYS A 156 -12.95 -1.79 -6.16
CA LYS A 156 -12.50 -3.01 -5.49
C LYS A 156 -13.56 -3.48 -4.52
N THR A 157 -13.77 -4.78 -4.43
CA THR A 157 -14.61 -5.37 -3.38
C THR A 157 -14.03 -5.04 -2.01
N PHE A 158 -14.90 -4.61 -1.11
CA PHE A 158 -14.52 -4.25 0.26
C PHE A 158 -15.23 -5.12 1.27
N TYR A 159 -14.45 -5.73 2.14
CA TYR A 159 -14.94 -6.45 3.29
C TYR A 159 -14.34 -5.85 4.55
N LYS A 160 -15.18 -5.51 5.54
CA LYS A 160 -14.63 -5.19 6.86
C LYS A 160 -14.03 -6.47 7.45
N PRO A 161 -12.74 -6.46 7.77
CA PRO A 161 -12.11 -7.65 8.33
C PRO A 161 -12.74 -8.00 9.69
N TRP A 162 -12.80 -9.29 10.03
CA TRP A 162 -13.37 -9.78 11.31
C TRP A 162 -12.69 -9.17 12.54
N TRP A 163 -11.40 -8.84 12.45
CA TRP A 163 -10.62 -8.21 13.52
C TRP A 163 -10.91 -6.73 13.70
N TYR A 164 -11.56 -6.06 12.74
CA TYR A 164 -11.86 -4.63 12.79
C TYR A 164 -12.61 -4.20 14.05
N PHE A 165 -13.40 -5.10 14.63
CA PHE A 165 -14.17 -4.87 15.85
C PHE A 165 -13.53 -5.49 17.09
N SER A 166 -12.29 -6.03 16.98
CA SER A 166 -11.58 -6.59 18.11
C SER A 166 -10.90 -5.49 18.92
N GLU A 167 -10.67 -5.75 20.18
CA GLU A 167 -9.86 -4.90 21.06
C GLU A 167 -8.37 -4.79 20.60
N TYR A 168 -7.97 -5.65 19.66
CA TYR A 168 -6.64 -5.66 19.04
C TYR A 168 -6.62 -4.98 17.65
N LYS A 169 -7.64 -4.18 17.30
CA LYS A 169 -7.73 -3.45 16.02
C LYS A 169 -6.43 -2.72 15.68
N TRP A 170 -5.88 -1.98 16.63
CA TRP A 170 -4.65 -1.20 16.48
C TRP A 170 -3.46 -2.05 16.03
N TRP A 171 -3.31 -3.27 16.56
CA TRP A 171 -2.23 -4.19 16.18
C TRP A 171 -2.40 -4.71 14.76
N TYR A 172 -3.61 -5.04 14.37
CA TYR A 172 -3.90 -5.50 13.02
C TYR A 172 -3.78 -4.36 11.98
N GLU A 173 -4.18 -3.15 12.34
CA GLU A 173 -4.01 -1.98 11.47
C GLU A 173 -2.53 -1.74 11.17
N ASP A 174 -1.65 -1.77 12.16
CA ASP A 174 -0.20 -1.64 11.98
C ASP A 174 0.37 -2.78 11.13
N TYR A 175 -0.06 -4.01 11.38
CA TYR A 175 0.39 -5.18 10.63
C TYR A 175 0.01 -5.12 9.13
N TYR A 176 -1.20 -4.67 8.81
CA TYR A 176 -1.68 -4.57 7.44
C TYR A 176 -1.37 -3.23 6.77
N ALA A 177 -1.08 -2.16 7.52
CA ALA A 177 -0.67 -0.86 6.98
C ALA A 177 0.71 -0.90 6.29
N THR A 178 1.55 -1.89 6.64
CA THR A 178 2.84 -2.12 6.00
C THR A 178 2.74 -2.81 4.63
N GLN A 179 1.54 -3.20 4.19
CA GLN A 179 1.34 -3.73 2.84
C GLN A 179 1.32 -2.56 1.85
N ASP A 180 2.33 -2.57 0.99
CA ASP A 180 2.72 -1.60 -0.03
C ASP A 180 1.52 -0.94 -0.77
N ASP A 181 1.60 0.37 -0.98
CA ASP A 181 0.61 1.15 -1.75
C ASP A 181 0.36 0.57 -3.17
N ASN A 182 1.32 -0.16 -3.73
CA ASN A 182 1.17 -0.90 -4.98
C ASN A 182 0.11 -2.03 -4.92
N GLN A 183 -0.22 -2.54 -3.73
CA GLN A 183 -1.30 -3.51 -3.58
C GLN A 183 -2.70 -2.88 -3.59
N LYS A 184 -2.82 -1.56 -3.45
CA LYS A 184 -4.13 -0.88 -3.51
C LYS A 184 -4.82 -1.07 -4.86
N TYR A 185 -4.03 -1.16 -5.95
CA TYR A 185 -4.55 -1.33 -7.31
C TYR A 185 -4.55 -2.78 -7.79
N ASN A 186 -3.84 -3.68 -7.10
CA ASN A 186 -3.94 -5.10 -7.38
C ASN A 186 -5.37 -5.54 -7.07
N ASP A 187 -6.06 -6.12 -8.03
CA ASP A 187 -7.47 -6.56 -7.97
C ASP A 187 -8.52 -5.42 -8.01
N ALA A 188 -8.17 -4.21 -8.42
CA ALA A 188 -9.14 -3.14 -8.65
C ALA A 188 -9.54 -3.08 -10.13
N ASP A 189 -10.83 -3.18 -10.39
CA ASP A 189 -11.39 -3.05 -11.74
C ASP A 189 -11.45 -1.58 -12.16
N PHE A 190 -10.93 -1.26 -13.34
CA PHE A 190 -11.14 0.04 -13.95
C PHE A 190 -12.60 0.19 -14.37
N ILE A 191 -13.25 1.32 -13.97
CA ILE A 191 -14.67 1.55 -14.25
C ILE A 191 -14.87 2.70 -15.21
N PHE A 192 -14.19 3.83 -14.99
CA PHE A 192 -14.45 5.07 -15.70
C PHE A 192 -13.22 5.95 -15.82
N SER A 193 -13.14 6.71 -16.91
CA SER A 193 -12.16 7.78 -17.11
C SER A 193 -12.85 9.03 -17.62
N GLY A 194 -12.48 10.18 -17.07
CA GLY A 194 -12.93 11.48 -17.53
C GLY A 194 -11.75 12.43 -17.72
N LYS A 195 -11.96 13.45 -18.55
CA LYS A 195 -10.94 14.47 -18.84
C LYS A 195 -11.55 15.86 -18.80
N GLY A 196 -10.73 16.84 -18.44
CA GLY A 196 -11.11 18.23 -18.43
C GLY A 196 -9.91 19.16 -18.26
N LYS A 197 -10.17 20.37 -17.82
CA LYS A 197 -9.13 21.37 -17.54
C LYS A 197 -9.45 22.09 -16.25
N LEU A 198 -8.39 22.43 -15.51
CA LEU A 198 -8.52 23.32 -14.37
C LEU A 198 -8.98 24.71 -14.83
N ASP A 199 -9.84 25.31 -14.04
CA ASP A 199 -10.30 26.69 -14.21
C ASP A 199 -9.26 27.72 -13.74
N LYS A 200 -9.64 28.99 -13.65
CA LYS A 200 -8.78 30.07 -13.20
C LYS A 200 -8.43 30.00 -11.71
N GLU A 201 -9.26 29.35 -10.94
CA GLU A 201 -9.11 29.07 -9.52
C GLU A 201 -8.33 27.77 -9.24
N GLY A 202 -7.86 27.08 -10.32
CA GLY A 202 -7.12 25.84 -10.21
C GLY A 202 -7.98 24.64 -9.85
N ARG A 203 -9.27 24.63 -10.23
CA ARG A 203 -10.26 23.62 -9.86
C ARG A 203 -10.88 22.96 -11.09
N PHE A 204 -11.28 21.71 -10.90
CA PHE A 204 -12.06 20.95 -11.87
C PHE A 204 -13.10 20.11 -11.11
N ASP A 205 -14.37 20.41 -11.36
CA ASP A 205 -15.49 19.65 -10.80
C ASP A 205 -15.74 18.39 -11.63
N PHE A 206 -15.96 17.27 -10.97
CA PHE A 206 -16.38 16.02 -11.61
C PHE A 206 -17.54 15.38 -10.85
N ASP A 207 -18.31 14.59 -11.59
CA ASP A 207 -19.32 13.72 -11.01
C ASP A 207 -19.29 12.35 -11.67
N TYR A 208 -19.62 11.32 -10.86
CA TYR A 208 -19.74 9.95 -11.32
C TYR A 208 -20.94 9.29 -10.64
N THR A 209 -21.94 8.88 -11.42
CA THR A 209 -23.11 8.18 -10.88
C THR A 209 -22.81 6.72 -10.65
N ILE A 210 -22.96 6.27 -9.42
CA ILE A 210 -22.77 4.88 -9.00
C ILE A 210 -23.89 4.03 -9.58
N LYS A 211 -23.49 2.90 -10.20
CA LYS A 211 -24.42 1.91 -10.75
C LYS A 211 -23.89 0.54 -10.33
N GLU A 212 -24.27 0.11 -9.14
CA GLU A 212 -23.81 -1.16 -8.60
C GLU A 212 -24.90 -2.21 -8.54
N ASP A 213 -24.58 -3.41 -9.00
CA ASP A 213 -25.30 -4.63 -8.61
C ASP A 213 -24.52 -5.29 -7.47
N PHE A 214 -24.96 -5.06 -6.25
CA PHE A 214 -24.35 -5.66 -5.05
C PHE A 214 -24.50 -7.18 -4.96
N LYS A 215 -25.23 -7.80 -5.90
CA LYS A 215 -25.38 -9.25 -5.99
C LYS A 215 -24.17 -9.85 -6.71
N SER A 216 -23.09 -10.05 -6.00
CA SER A 216 -21.94 -10.79 -6.51
C SER A 216 -22.25 -12.29 -6.58
N LYS A 217 -22.28 -12.85 -7.78
CA LYS A 217 -22.26 -14.30 -7.97
C LYS A 217 -20.83 -14.81 -7.77
N TYR A 218 -20.44 -15.05 -6.54
CA TYR A 218 -19.19 -15.73 -6.27
C TYR A 218 -19.34 -17.23 -6.55
N ASN A 219 -18.73 -17.71 -7.61
CA ASN A 219 -18.67 -19.13 -7.94
C ASN A 219 -17.57 -19.79 -7.08
N SER A 220 -17.87 -20.09 -5.82
CA SER A 220 -16.93 -20.80 -4.95
C SER A 220 -16.93 -22.29 -5.29
N TRP A 221 -15.83 -22.77 -5.87
CA TRP A 221 -15.59 -24.17 -6.20
C TRP A 221 -15.48 -25.09 -4.98
N TRP A 222 -15.45 -24.54 -3.76
CA TRP A 222 -15.13 -25.27 -2.53
C TRP A 222 -16.31 -25.46 -1.55
N TYR A 223 -17.50 -24.87 -1.80
CA TYR A 223 -18.65 -25.06 -0.96
C TYR A 223 -19.82 -25.69 -1.71
N TRP A 224 -20.38 -26.73 -1.11
CA TRP A 224 -21.51 -27.52 -1.62
C TRP A 224 -22.86 -26.79 -1.61
N ASP A 225 -22.89 -25.53 -1.19
CA ASP A 225 -24.10 -24.69 -1.17
C ASP A 225 -24.07 -23.69 -2.33
N ARG A 226 -24.95 -23.94 -3.33
CA ARG A 226 -24.88 -23.31 -4.65
C ARG A 226 -25.51 -21.93 -4.77
N GLU A 227 -26.00 -21.31 -3.69
CA GLU A 227 -26.74 -20.06 -3.75
C GLU A 227 -26.38 -19.01 -2.69
N ALA A 228 -25.25 -19.12 -2.03
CA ALA A 228 -24.78 -18.04 -1.17
C ALA A 228 -24.29 -16.86 -2.04
N SER A 229 -25.20 -15.98 -2.41
CA SER A 229 -24.85 -14.67 -2.96
C SER A 229 -24.28 -13.82 -1.82
N TYR A 230 -22.94 -13.71 -1.76
CA TYR A 230 -22.30 -12.78 -0.84
C TYR A 230 -22.49 -11.37 -1.41
N GLU A 231 -23.29 -10.60 -0.72
CA GLU A 231 -23.41 -9.17 -1.01
C GLU A 231 -22.19 -8.45 -0.44
N SER A 232 -21.46 -7.73 -1.27
CA SER A 232 -20.23 -7.03 -0.89
C SER A 232 -20.40 -5.53 -0.99
N ASP A 233 -19.80 -4.81 -0.08
CA ASP A 233 -19.58 -3.39 -0.24
C ASP A 233 -18.37 -3.15 -1.16
N PHE A 234 -18.22 -1.94 -1.68
CA PHE A 234 -17.13 -1.59 -2.57
C PHE A 234 -16.31 -0.42 -2.05
N MET A 235 -15.06 -0.42 -2.41
CA MET A 235 -14.14 0.69 -2.27
C MET A 235 -13.86 1.26 -3.65
N TYR A 236 -14.15 2.53 -3.83
CA TYR A 236 -13.84 3.28 -5.04
C TYR A 236 -12.54 4.05 -4.83
N ILE A 237 -11.65 3.95 -5.79
CA ILE A 237 -10.37 4.63 -5.82
C ILE A 237 -10.42 5.63 -6.97
N ILE A 238 -10.39 6.91 -6.65
CA ILE A 238 -10.41 8.00 -7.61
C ILE A 238 -8.98 8.52 -7.71
N GLN A 239 -8.38 8.36 -8.88
CA GLN A 239 -7.05 8.88 -9.19
C GLN A 239 -7.20 10.05 -10.15
N ALA A 240 -6.72 11.22 -9.78
CA ALA A 240 -6.61 12.37 -10.67
C ALA A 240 -5.16 12.66 -11.02
N LYS A 241 -4.92 12.96 -12.29
CA LYS A 241 -3.65 13.37 -12.85
C LYS A 241 -3.82 14.76 -13.45
N VAL A 242 -2.97 15.67 -13.05
CA VAL A 242 -2.95 17.04 -13.56
C VAL A 242 -1.66 17.26 -14.31
N THR A 243 -1.76 17.71 -15.57
CA THR A 243 -0.59 18.00 -16.40
C THR A 243 -0.56 19.49 -16.74
N ASP A 244 0.49 20.17 -16.27
CA ASP A 244 0.66 21.61 -16.51
C ASP A 244 1.16 21.93 -17.94
N LYS A 245 1.22 23.21 -18.29
CA LYS A 245 1.74 23.69 -19.59
C LYS A 245 3.21 23.31 -19.85
N SER A 246 3.95 22.99 -18.80
CA SER A 246 5.35 22.52 -18.89
C SER A 246 5.44 21.00 -19.03
N ARG A 247 4.29 20.31 -19.24
CA ARG A 247 4.18 18.84 -19.33
C ARG A 247 4.62 18.09 -18.06
N ARG A 248 4.49 18.74 -16.92
CA ARG A 248 4.71 18.07 -15.62
C ARG A 248 3.39 17.46 -15.18
N GLU A 249 3.43 16.19 -14.85
CA GLU A 249 2.27 15.41 -14.37
C GLU A 249 2.42 15.18 -12.87
N ILE A 250 1.41 15.56 -12.10
CA ILE A 250 1.27 15.26 -10.67
C ILE A 250 -0.06 14.53 -10.49
N SER A 251 -0.03 13.46 -9.72
CA SER A 251 -1.23 12.67 -9.42
C SER A 251 -1.60 12.72 -7.94
N SER A 252 -2.88 12.56 -7.69
CA SER A 252 -3.45 12.37 -6.34
C SER A 252 -4.48 11.26 -6.38
N THR A 253 -4.69 10.63 -5.23
CA THR A 253 -5.64 9.53 -5.09
C THR A 253 -6.53 9.76 -3.88
N LYS A 254 -7.82 9.54 -4.04
CA LYS A 254 -8.81 9.55 -2.96
C LYS A 254 -9.61 8.26 -2.98
N THR A 255 -9.77 7.67 -1.82
CA THR A 255 -10.58 6.46 -1.62
C THR A 255 -11.88 6.82 -0.94
N VAL A 256 -12.98 6.20 -1.36
CA VAL A 256 -14.31 6.36 -0.78
C VAL A 256 -15.04 5.02 -0.77
N TYR A 257 -15.94 4.84 0.20
CA TYR A 257 -16.73 3.62 0.31
C TYR A 257 -18.10 3.78 -0.35
N VAL A 258 -18.49 2.75 -1.09
CA VAL A 258 -19.82 2.60 -1.67
C VAL A 258 -20.46 1.39 -1.04
N THR A 259 -21.52 1.62 -0.27
CA THR A 259 -22.10 0.61 0.61
C THR A 259 -23.59 0.44 0.36
N ARG A 260 -24.12 -0.70 0.73
CA ARG A 260 -25.57 -1.02 0.64
C ARG A 260 -26.39 -0.30 1.70
N SER A 261 -25.75 0.04 2.81
CA SER A 261 -26.38 0.69 3.95
C SER A 261 -25.46 1.76 4.51
N ASP A 262 -26.03 2.77 5.12
CA ASP A 262 -25.31 3.83 5.80
C ASP A 262 -24.85 3.45 7.22
N PHE A 263 -25.04 2.19 7.60
CA PHE A 263 -24.55 1.61 8.86
C PHE A 263 -24.20 0.14 8.69
N PHE A 264 -23.47 -0.39 9.66
CA PHE A 264 -23.23 -1.81 9.82
C PHE A 264 -23.56 -2.23 11.25
N MET A 265 -23.83 -3.50 11.43
CA MET A 265 -24.12 -4.08 12.72
C MET A 265 -23.07 -5.12 13.09
N THR A 266 -22.74 -5.18 14.37
CA THR A 266 -21.89 -6.20 14.95
C THR A 266 -22.59 -6.85 16.14
N SER A 267 -22.35 -8.13 16.35
CA SER A 267 -22.81 -8.84 17.52
C SER A 267 -21.64 -9.51 18.24
N LYS A 268 -21.68 -9.47 19.57
CA LYS A 268 -20.68 -10.12 20.43
C LYS A 268 -21.41 -10.85 21.55
N VAL A 269 -20.97 -12.06 21.81
CA VAL A 269 -21.41 -12.84 22.99
C VAL A 269 -20.41 -12.63 24.13
N ASP A 270 -20.84 -12.70 25.35
CA ASP A 270 -20.00 -12.51 26.53
C ASP A 270 -19.06 -13.70 26.81
N LYS A 271 -19.34 -14.89 26.25
CA LYS A 271 -18.51 -16.09 26.39
C LYS A 271 -18.43 -16.87 25.09
N TYR A 272 -17.38 -17.67 24.93
CA TYR A 272 -17.22 -18.58 23.79
C TYR A 272 -17.93 -19.93 23.95
N MET A 273 -18.28 -20.33 25.19
CA MET A 273 -18.97 -21.57 25.50
C MET A 273 -19.96 -21.37 26.62
N TYR A 274 -21.13 -21.99 26.48
CA TYR A 274 -22.21 -21.98 27.47
C TYR A 274 -22.58 -23.41 27.84
N LYS A 275 -23.06 -23.57 29.04
CA LYS A 275 -23.70 -24.84 29.47
C LYS A 275 -25.14 -24.88 28.98
N PRO A 276 -25.75 -26.07 28.85
CA PRO A 276 -27.19 -26.18 28.63
C PRO A 276 -27.96 -25.36 29.69
N ASP A 277 -29.00 -24.68 29.26
CA ASP A 277 -29.86 -23.79 30.08
C ASP A 277 -29.16 -22.54 30.66
N GLU A 278 -27.95 -22.24 30.23
CA GLU A 278 -27.28 -21.00 30.62
C GLU A 278 -27.76 -19.81 29.78
N LYS A 279 -27.97 -18.67 30.43
CA LYS A 279 -28.36 -17.44 29.74
C LYS A 279 -27.23 -16.89 28.88
N VAL A 280 -27.52 -16.65 27.62
CA VAL A 280 -26.61 -16.02 26.66
C VAL A 280 -26.86 -14.52 26.66
N ASN A 281 -25.80 -13.72 26.88
CA ASN A 281 -25.85 -12.28 26.71
C ASN A 281 -25.25 -11.92 25.36
N VAL A 282 -26.02 -11.27 24.51
CA VAL A 282 -25.59 -10.81 23.18
C VAL A 282 -25.59 -9.29 23.18
N GLU A 283 -24.47 -8.71 22.95
CA GLU A 283 -24.34 -7.28 22.70
C GLU A 283 -24.42 -7.02 21.19
N VAL A 284 -25.33 -6.16 20.76
CA VAL A 284 -25.48 -5.73 19.36
C VAL A 284 -25.13 -4.25 19.28
N ARG A 285 -24.25 -3.89 18.36
CA ARG A 285 -23.88 -2.50 18.09
C ARG A 285 -24.16 -2.16 16.64
N ALA A 286 -24.80 -1.01 16.41
CA ALA A 286 -24.96 -0.42 15.10
C ALA A 286 -24.12 0.86 15.02
N MET A 287 -23.31 0.99 13.97
CA MET A 287 -22.39 2.12 13.77
C MET A 287 -22.36 2.55 12.31
N ASP A 288 -22.13 3.82 12.04
CA ASP A 288 -21.80 4.27 10.70
C ASP A 288 -20.34 3.91 10.31
N PHE A 289 -19.95 4.19 9.08
CA PHE A 289 -18.59 3.86 8.61
C PHE A 289 -17.50 4.79 9.19
N ALA A 290 -17.89 5.86 9.89
CA ALA A 290 -17.02 6.70 10.72
C ALA A 290 -17.00 6.24 12.20
N GLU A 291 -17.55 5.03 12.49
CA GLU A 291 -17.60 4.40 13.82
C GLU A 291 -18.46 5.17 14.85
N LYS A 292 -19.34 6.05 14.40
CA LYS A 292 -20.27 6.72 15.29
C LYS A 292 -21.50 5.83 15.54
N PRO A 293 -21.98 5.72 16.80
CA PRO A 293 -23.19 4.95 17.11
C PRO A 293 -24.39 5.44 16.31
N LYS A 294 -25.14 4.50 15.76
CA LYS A 294 -26.36 4.76 14.99
C LYS A 294 -27.55 4.06 15.62
N GLN A 295 -28.65 4.79 15.77
CA GLN A 295 -29.90 4.20 16.26
C GLN A 295 -30.62 3.51 15.09
N VAL A 296 -30.86 2.23 15.23
CA VAL A 296 -31.53 1.38 14.22
C VAL A 296 -32.53 0.47 14.89
N ASN A 297 -33.55 0.06 14.15
CA ASN A 297 -34.46 -1.00 14.56
C ASN A 297 -33.99 -2.32 13.94
N PHE A 298 -33.90 -3.38 14.73
CA PHE A 298 -33.52 -4.70 14.24
C PHE A 298 -34.38 -5.80 14.91
N GLU A 299 -34.46 -6.93 14.27
CA GLU A 299 -35.08 -8.15 14.79
C GLU A 299 -33.96 -9.17 15.06
N ALA A 300 -34.00 -9.78 16.25
CA ALA A 300 -33.12 -10.89 16.59
C ALA A 300 -33.93 -12.18 16.57
N VAL A 301 -33.49 -13.11 15.74
CA VAL A 301 -34.06 -14.48 15.68
C VAL A 301 -33.06 -15.42 16.33
N VAL A 302 -33.53 -16.20 17.33
CA VAL A 302 -32.72 -17.17 18.09
C VAL A 302 -33.15 -18.57 17.76
#